data_fd868d44c472930079b60216f9ac8149
#
_entry.id   fd868d44c472930079b60216f9ac8149
#
_cell.length_a   1.000
_cell.length_b   1.000
_cell.length_c   1.000
_cell.angle_alpha   90.00
_cell.angle_beta   90.00
_cell.angle_gamma   90.00
#
_symmetry.space_group_name_H-M   'P 1'
#
loop_
_entity.id
_entity.type
_entity.pdbx_description
1 polymer ?
#
loop_
_entity_poly.entity_id
_entity_poly.type
_entity_poly.pdbx_seq_one_letter_code
_entity_poly.pdbx_strand_id
1 'polypeptide(L)'
;MSKLIAAENIFEPSEGRAFVEGLRSGAIKRGLGIGDKVADQHLAYKPEQLVFINGHDNVGKTDWILWYFCVLSKKYNLKWDIFSAENSIGSLKVKIAQFLTGVNIFKIPELQLHRTFDEMSEMFNFIRNDRLFDAKQILEVSSGTKSNGLLIDPYNSLKGMGLGNNKHEEDYEICALMRIFCKQTHKSLYVNTHLVTEAARKKFPKDHVNEGHLMPPEKADTEGGQKFANRADDFISIHRMTQHPTAFNVTEVHVRKVKETLTGGSVTPREAPLIFTMQDYCK
;
A
#
# COMPACT_ATOMS: atom_id res chain seq x y z
N MET A 1 23.81 -30.24 18.25
CA MET A 1 23.74 -30.96 16.94
C MET A 1 23.00 -30.05 15.94
N SER A 2 23.72 -29.50 15.02
CA SER A 2 23.13 -28.73 13.88
C SER A 2 22.32 -29.74 13.06
N LYS A 3 20.99 -29.64 13.03
CA LYS A 3 20.18 -30.37 12.04
C LYS A 3 20.66 -29.86 10.68
N LEU A 4 21.30 -30.72 9.92
CA LEU A 4 21.55 -30.50 8.50
C LEU A 4 20.21 -30.07 7.89
N ILE A 5 20.17 -28.90 7.30
CA ILE A 5 18.99 -28.45 6.54
C ILE A 5 18.84 -29.46 5.41
N ALA A 6 17.71 -30.18 5.39
CA ALA A 6 17.48 -31.25 4.40
C ALA A 6 17.45 -30.65 2.97
N ALA A 7 17.87 -31.47 2.01
CA ALA A 7 17.91 -31.05 0.58
C ALA A 7 16.54 -30.57 0.06
N GLU A 8 15.45 -31.05 0.65
CA GLU A 8 14.08 -30.60 0.37
C GLU A 8 13.84 -29.07 0.59
N ASN A 9 14.75 -28.41 1.33
CA ASN A 9 14.71 -26.96 1.51
C ASN A 9 15.50 -26.20 0.43
N ILE A 10 16.03 -26.91 -0.56
CA ILE A 10 16.73 -26.34 -1.72
C ILE A 10 15.79 -26.49 -2.92
N PHE A 11 15.52 -25.39 -3.60
CA PHE A 11 14.75 -25.42 -4.84
C PHE A 11 15.44 -26.31 -5.90
N GLU A 12 14.66 -27.11 -6.59
CA GLU A 12 15.16 -27.87 -7.73
C GLU A 12 15.70 -26.96 -8.82
N PRO A 13 16.74 -27.34 -9.56
CA PRO A 13 17.31 -26.52 -10.64
C PRO A 13 16.31 -26.12 -11.74
N SER A 14 15.22 -26.91 -11.91
CA SER A 14 14.11 -26.62 -12.81
C SER A 14 13.18 -25.52 -12.29
N GLU A 15 13.14 -25.31 -10.96
CA GLU A 15 12.34 -24.26 -10.36
C GLU A 15 12.88 -22.88 -10.79
N GLY A 16 12.01 -21.98 -11.12
CA GLY A 16 12.38 -20.67 -11.68
C GLY A 16 12.70 -20.66 -13.18
N ARG A 17 12.97 -21.82 -13.81
CA ARG A 17 13.19 -21.88 -15.26
C ARG A 17 11.95 -21.40 -16.02
N ALA A 18 10.77 -21.85 -15.63
CA ALA A 18 9.50 -21.44 -16.23
C ALA A 18 9.29 -19.90 -16.11
N PHE A 19 9.74 -19.30 -15.01
CA PHE A 19 9.70 -17.84 -14.85
C PHE A 19 10.60 -17.14 -15.88
N VAL A 20 11.85 -17.60 -16.05
CA VAL A 20 12.79 -17.03 -17.02
C VAL A 20 12.29 -17.21 -18.45
N GLU A 21 11.80 -18.41 -18.79
CA GLU A 21 11.23 -18.71 -20.10
C GLU A 21 9.95 -17.91 -20.35
N GLY A 22 9.10 -17.75 -19.35
CA GLY A 22 7.90 -16.91 -19.41
C GLY A 22 8.21 -15.43 -19.66
N LEU A 23 9.25 -14.88 -19.02
CA LEU A 23 9.72 -13.52 -19.28
C LEU A 23 10.25 -13.38 -20.73
N ARG A 24 11.09 -14.32 -21.18
CA ARG A 24 11.66 -14.28 -22.54
C ARG A 24 10.63 -14.41 -23.63
N SER A 25 9.62 -15.24 -23.43
CA SER A 25 8.51 -15.45 -24.39
C SER A 25 7.44 -14.35 -24.32
N GLY A 26 7.48 -13.46 -23.31
CA GLY A 26 6.43 -12.48 -23.04
C GLY A 26 5.15 -13.07 -22.44
N ALA A 27 5.16 -14.35 -22.01
CA ALA A 27 4.05 -14.97 -21.30
C ALA A 27 3.88 -14.37 -19.89
N ILE A 28 4.98 -14.07 -19.21
CA ILE A 28 4.96 -13.26 -17.98
C ILE A 28 5.04 -11.80 -18.40
N LYS A 29 3.92 -11.12 -18.26
CA LYS A 29 3.80 -9.69 -18.54
C LYS A 29 4.26 -8.86 -17.35
N ARG A 30 4.53 -7.57 -17.61
CA ARG A 30 4.63 -6.56 -16.58
C ARG A 30 3.40 -6.60 -15.68
N GLY A 31 3.56 -6.24 -14.41
CA GLY A 31 2.46 -6.18 -13.45
C GLY A 31 1.30 -5.29 -13.92
N LEU A 32 0.19 -5.36 -13.20
CA LEU A 32 -1.07 -4.71 -13.59
C LEU A 32 -1.01 -3.21 -13.26
N GLY A 33 -1.15 -2.37 -14.27
CA GLY A 33 -1.16 -0.91 -14.15
C GLY A 33 -2.57 -0.32 -14.07
N ILE A 34 -2.66 0.93 -13.65
CA ILE A 34 -3.93 1.66 -13.55
C ILE A 34 -4.47 2.12 -14.93
N GLY A 35 -3.65 2.08 -15.96
CA GLY A 35 -3.99 2.48 -17.32
C GLY A 35 -3.51 3.88 -17.71
N ASP A 36 -2.80 4.55 -16.83
CA ASP A 36 -2.09 5.78 -17.15
C ASP A 36 -0.66 5.44 -17.59
N LYS A 37 -0.25 5.92 -18.76
CA LYS A 37 1.06 5.58 -19.36
C LYS A 37 2.26 6.02 -18.52
N VAL A 38 2.14 7.11 -17.79
CA VAL A 38 3.21 7.63 -16.94
C VAL A 38 3.22 6.87 -15.62
N ALA A 39 2.06 6.78 -14.96
CA ALA A 39 1.94 6.07 -13.69
C ALA A 39 2.33 4.59 -13.82
N ASP A 40 1.91 3.92 -14.89
CA ASP A 40 2.21 2.50 -15.13
C ASP A 40 3.71 2.21 -15.36
N GLN A 41 4.54 3.23 -15.58
CA GLN A 41 5.99 3.05 -15.60
C GLN A 41 6.58 2.88 -14.19
N HIS A 42 5.87 3.34 -13.17
CA HIS A 42 6.33 3.40 -11.79
C HIS A 42 5.49 2.55 -10.84
N LEU A 43 4.20 2.43 -11.10
CA LEU A 43 3.23 1.69 -10.28
C LEU A 43 2.71 0.48 -11.06
N ALA A 44 2.94 -0.71 -10.54
CA ALA A 44 2.36 -1.91 -11.10
C ALA A 44 2.08 -2.91 -9.97
N TYR A 45 0.81 -3.32 -9.85
CA TYR A 45 0.46 -4.40 -8.94
C TYR A 45 1.06 -5.72 -9.41
N LYS A 46 1.69 -6.41 -8.49
CA LYS A 46 2.18 -7.79 -8.66
C LYS A 46 1.76 -8.59 -7.42
N PRO A 47 1.44 -9.87 -7.57
CA PRO A 47 1.20 -10.73 -6.39
C PRO A 47 2.48 -10.88 -5.55
N GLU A 48 2.32 -11.32 -4.31
CA GLU A 48 3.40 -11.67 -3.37
C GLU A 48 4.29 -10.50 -2.94
N GLN A 49 3.83 -9.26 -3.05
CA GLN A 49 4.62 -8.10 -2.70
C GLN A 49 4.30 -7.55 -1.31
N LEU A 50 5.35 -7.21 -0.59
CA LEU A 50 5.28 -6.40 0.62
C LEU A 50 5.57 -4.94 0.26
N VAL A 51 4.54 -4.12 0.32
CA VAL A 51 4.57 -2.69 -0.04
C VAL A 51 4.37 -1.85 1.21
N PHE A 52 5.32 -1.00 1.54
CA PHE A 52 5.16 -0.01 2.60
C PHE A 52 4.79 1.35 2.02
N ILE A 53 3.89 2.04 2.71
CA ILE A 53 3.42 3.38 2.34
C ILE A 53 3.63 4.29 3.55
N ASN A 54 4.32 5.41 3.35
CA ASN A 54 4.45 6.45 4.36
C ASN A 54 3.94 7.80 3.85
N GLY A 55 3.80 8.75 4.75
CA GLY A 55 3.33 10.11 4.47
C GLY A 55 2.92 10.81 5.75
N HIS A 56 2.93 12.13 5.72
CA HIS A 56 2.46 12.95 6.84
C HIS A 56 0.98 12.68 7.16
N ASP A 57 0.51 13.20 8.27
CA ASP A 57 -0.90 13.10 8.64
C ASP A 57 -1.76 13.89 7.65
N ASN A 58 -2.96 13.40 7.38
CA ASN A 58 -3.97 14.03 6.53
C ASN A 58 -3.54 14.28 5.05
N VAL A 59 -2.44 13.68 4.59
CA VAL A 59 -2.04 13.79 3.17
C VAL A 59 -2.84 12.88 2.24
N GLY A 60 -3.72 12.02 2.78
CA GLY A 60 -4.61 11.15 2.01
C GLY A 60 -4.01 9.79 1.67
N LYS A 61 -3.14 9.20 2.51
CA LYS A 61 -2.60 7.85 2.31
C LYS A 61 -3.70 6.81 2.08
N THR A 62 -4.65 6.74 3.00
CA THR A 62 -5.81 5.83 2.93
C THR A 62 -6.65 6.09 1.69
N ASP A 63 -6.91 7.36 1.36
CA ASP A 63 -7.73 7.72 0.20
C ASP A 63 -7.07 7.27 -1.10
N TRP A 64 -5.77 7.53 -1.25
CA TRP A 64 -5.03 7.15 -2.43
C TRP A 64 -4.97 5.63 -2.63
N ILE A 65 -4.69 4.85 -1.58
CA ILE A 65 -4.59 3.40 -1.70
C ILE A 65 -5.96 2.75 -1.98
N LEU A 66 -7.04 3.25 -1.36
CA LEU A 66 -8.39 2.77 -1.65
C LEU A 66 -8.80 3.08 -3.09
N TRP A 67 -8.50 4.28 -3.58
CA TRP A 67 -8.71 4.64 -4.98
C TRP A 67 -7.91 3.72 -5.91
N TYR A 68 -6.63 3.50 -5.64
CA TYR A 68 -5.78 2.59 -6.40
C TYR A 68 -6.37 1.17 -6.46
N PHE A 69 -6.86 0.66 -5.34
CA PHE A 69 -7.53 -0.63 -5.30
C PHE A 69 -8.84 -0.65 -6.08
N CYS A 70 -9.66 0.39 -6.02
CA CYS A 70 -10.87 0.51 -6.84
C CYS A 70 -10.56 0.42 -8.33
N VAL A 71 -9.53 1.13 -8.80
CA VAL A 71 -9.10 1.10 -10.21
C VAL A 71 -8.66 -0.30 -10.62
N LEU A 72 -7.82 -0.94 -9.81
CA LEU A 72 -7.34 -2.29 -10.09
C LEU A 72 -8.47 -3.32 -10.05
N SER A 73 -9.41 -3.21 -9.11
CA SER A 73 -10.57 -4.10 -9.02
C SER A 73 -11.45 -3.99 -10.25
N LYS A 74 -11.81 -2.78 -10.66
CA LYS A 74 -12.61 -2.55 -11.88
C LYS A 74 -11.94 -3.09 -13.14
N LYS A 75 -10.63 -2.97 -13.21
CA LYS A 75 -9.89 -3.31 -14.44
C LYS A 75 -9.52 -4.78 -14.53
N TYR A 76 -9.27 -5.42 -13.39
CA TYR A 76 -8.69 -6.78 -13.34
C TYR A 76 -9.45 -7.74 -12.43
N ASN A 77 -10.59 -7.32 -11.87
CA ASN A 77 -11.40 -8.12 -10.95
C ASN A 77 -10.62 -8.59 -9.71
N LEU A 78 -9.76 -7.72 -9.16
CA LEU A 78 -9.03 -8.00 -7.93
C LEU A 78 -9.88 -7.74 -6.70
N LYS A 79 -9.64 -8.50 -5.63
CA LYS A 79 -10.32 -8.39 -4.35
C LYS A 79 -9.33 -8.10 -3.22
N TRP A 80 -9.73 -7.27 -2.26
CA TRP A 80 -8.87 -6.77 -1.19
C TRP A 80 -9.47 -7.01 0.19
N ASP A 81 -8.64 -7.40 1.13
CA ASP A 81 -8.94 -7.37 2.55
C ASP A 81 -8.47 -6.03 3.11
N ILE A 82 -9.33 -5.33 3.86
CA ILE A 82 -9.02 -4.02 4.43
C ILE A 82 -9.10 -4.11 5.95
N PHE A 83 -7.99 -3.86 6.62
CA PHE A 83 -7.95 -3.56 8.05
C PHE A 83 -7.54 -2.10 8.22
N SER A 84 -8.43 -1.29 8.80
CA SER A 84 -8.12 0.08 9.18
C SER A 84 -8.56 0.29 10.63
N ALA A 85 -7.60 0.61 11.49
CA ALA A 85 -7.87 0.87 12.91
C ALA A 85 -8.35 2.30 13.17
N GLU A 86 -7.97 3.23 12.30
CA GLU A 86 -8.29 4.66 12.47
C GLU A 86 -9.61 5.06 11.82
N ASN A 87 -10.04 4.32 10.80
CA ASN A 87 -11.23 4.67 10.04
C ASN A 87 -12.39 3.72 10.38
N SER A 88 -13.59 4.25 10.59
CA SER A 88 -14.78 3.41 10.65
C SER A 88 -15.05 2.74 9.30
N ILE A 89 -15.61 1.53 9.32
CA ILE A 89 -15.99 0.81 8.09
C ILE A 89 -16.96 1.64 7.26
N GLY A 90 -17.90 2.37 7.92
CA GLY A 90 -18.81 3.29 7.23
C GLY A 90 -18.08 4.39 6.47
N SER A 91 -17.09 5.03 7.08
CA SER A 91 -16.28 6.07 6.44
C SER A 91 -15.50 5.52 5.22
N LEU A 92 -14.92 4.33 5.34
CA LEU A 92 -14.22 3.68 4.22
C LEU A 92 -15.18 3.38 3.06
N LYS A 93 -16.38 2.87 3.36
CA LYS A 93 -17.41 2.59 2.35
C LYS A 93 -17.90 3.86 1.63
N VAL A 94 -18.03 4.97 2.34
CA VAL A 94 -18.36 6.27 1.73
C VAL A 94 -17.29 6.68 0.73
N LYS A 95 -16.00 6.63 1.11
CA LYS A 95 -14.88 6.95 0.22
C LYS A 95 -14.87 6.05 -1.03
N ILE A 96 -15.00 4.74 -0.84
CA ILE A 96 -15.02 3.78 -1.96
C ILE A 96 -16.23 4.04 -2.88
N ALA A 97 -17.42 4.29 -2.33
CA ALA A 97 -18.59 4.60 -3.13
C ALA A 97 -18.37 5.85 -4.02
N GLN A 98 -17.76 6.89 -3.46
CA GLN A 98 -17.40 8.09 -4.22
C GLN A 98 -16.34 7.80 -5.30
N PHE A 99 -15.35 6.97 -5.03
CA PHE A 99 -14.35 6.57 -6.04
C PHE A 99 -14.97 5.73 -7.16
N LEU A 100 -15.87 4.81 -6.84
CA LEU A 100 -16.54 3.95 -7.82
C LEU A 100 -17.52 4.70 -8.72
N THR A 101 -18.20 5.71 -8.18
CA THR A 101 -19.24 6.47 -8.90
C THR A 101 -18.73 7.78 -9.50
N GLY A 102 -17.64 8.35 -8.98
CA GLY A 102 -17.17 9.69 -9.34
C GLY A 102 -18.09 10.82 -8.81
N VAL A 103 -19.02 10.52 -7.88
CA VAL A 103 -20.04 11.45 -7.40
C VAL A 103 -19.99 11.56 -5.87
N ASN A 104 -20.27 12.76 -5.36
CA ASN A 104 -20.44 12.97 -3.92
C ASN A 104 -21.54 12.06 -3.35
N ILE A 105 -21.31 11.46 -2.18
CA ILE A 105 -22.21 10.48 -1.55
C ILE A 105 -23.67 10.98 -1.42
N PHE A 106 -23.86 12.26 -1.14
CA PHE A 106 -25.18 12.88 -0.99
C PHE A 106 -25.92 13.09 -2.32
N LYS A 107 -25.22 12.95 -3.45
CA LYS A 107 -25.76 13.11 -4.80
C LYS A 107 -25.92 11.80 -5.55
N ILE A 108 -25.48 10.67 -4.97
CA ILE A 108 -25.65 9.34 -5.57
C ILE A 108 -27.12 8.93 -5.46
N PRO A 109 -27.82 8.64 -6.58
CA PRO A 109 -29.19 8.12 -6.53
C PRO A 109 -29.25 6.79 -5.76
N GLU A 110 -30.34 6.57 -5.00
CA GLU A 110 -30.48 5.41 -4.12
C GLU A 110 -30.24 4.07 -4.84
N LEU A 111 -30.87 3.87 -6.00
CA LEU A 111 -30.68 2.65 -6.79
C LEU A 111 -29.21 2.45 -7.22
N GLN A 112 -28.51 3.53 -7.56
CA GLN A 112 -27.09 3.48 -7.90
C GLN A 112 -26.26 3.17 -6.65
N LEU A 113 -26.62 3.72 -5.50
CA LEU A 113 -25.93 3.46 -4.24
C LEU A 113 -26.02 1.97 -3.85
N HIS A 114 -27.21 1.36 -3.96
CA HIS A 114 -27.37 -0.08 -3.72
C HIS A 114 -26.48 -0.92 -4.64
N ARG A 115 -26.49 -0.67 -5.95
CA ARG A 115 -25.61 -1.36 -6.90
C ARG A 115 -24.13 -1.17 -6.58
N THR A 116 -23.76 0.03 -6.12
CA THR A 116 -22.36 0.32 -5.73
C THR A 116 -21.96 -0.46 -4.48
N PHE A 117 -22.86 -0.68 -3.53
CA PHE A 117 -22.58 -1.54 -2.37
C PHE A 117 -22.44 -3.02 -2.76
N ASP A 118 -23.26 -3.51 -3.69
CA ASP A 118 -23.12 -4.87 -4.22
C ASP A 118 -21.75 -5.02 -4.92
N GLU A 119 -21.40 -4.10 -5.82
CA GLU A 119 -20.10 -4.05 -6.49
C GLU A 119 -18.93 -4.00 -5.48
N MET A 120 -19.06 -3.17 -4.44
CA MET A 120 -18.06 -3.04 -3.38
C MET A 120 -17.86 -4.37 -2.62
N SER A 121 -18.91 -5.14 -2.39
CA SER A 121 -18.82 -6.43 -1.69
C SER A 121 -18.03 -7.49 -2.49
N GLU A 122 -18.04 -7.38 -3.80
CA GLU A 122 -17.22 -8.23 -4.66
C GLU A 122 -15.73 -7.83 -4.64
N MET A 123 -15.45 -6.55 -4.40
CA MET A 123 -14.08 -5.99 -4.43
C MET A 123 -13.39 -5.98 -3.08
N PHE A 124 -14.14 -5.85 -1.97
CA PHE A 124 -13.57 -5.59 -0.65
C PHE A 124 -14.17 -6.46 0.44
N ASN A 125 -13.31 -7.03 1.27
CA ASN A 125 -13.65 -7.55 2.59
C ASN A 125 -13.13 -6.57 3.64
N PHE A 126 -13.94 -6.25 4.65
CA PHE A 126 -13.53 -5.38 5.75
C PHE A 126 -13.30 -6.23 7.00
N ILE A 127 -12.09 -6.23 7.50
CA ILE A 127 -11.73 -6.88 8.77
C ILE A 127 -12.24 -6.00 9.91
N ARG A 128 -12.86 -6.62 10.92
CA ARG A 128 -13.38 -5.90 12.09
C ARG A 128 -12.26 -5.13 12.78
N ASN A 129 -12.59 -3.92 13.24
CA ASN A 129 -11.68 -3.03 13.96
C ASN A 129 -12.20 -2.61 15.34
N ASP A 130 -13.19 -3.35 15.86
CA ASP A 130 -13.78 -3.17 17.18
C ASP A 130 -13.02 -3.92 18.30
N ARG A 131 -11.88 -4.48 17.99
CA ARG A 131 -10.96 -5.14 18.93
C ARG A 131 -9.50 -4.96 18.50
N LEU A 132 -8.59 -5.14 19.45
CA LEU A 132 -7.16 -5.07 19.19
C LEU A 132 -6.68 -6.37 18.52
N PHE A 133 -5.95 -6.20 17.43
CA PHE A 133 -5.26 -7.28 16.74
C PHE A 133 -3.75 -7.06 16.79
N ASP A 134 -3.00 -8.16 16.86
CA ASP A 134 -1.61 -8.18 16.46
C ASP A 134 -1.45 -8.50 14.96
N ALA A 135 -0.25 -8.37 14.44
CA ALA A 135 0.03 -8.60 13.03
C ALA A 135 -0.31 -10.03 12.60
N LYS A 136 0.03 -11.03 13.39
CA LYS A 136 -0.22 -12.44 13.08
C LYS A 136 -1.71 -12.73 12.93
N GLN A 137 -2.53 -12.23 13.84
CA GLN A 137 -3.98 -12.43 13.81
C GLN A 137 -4.61 -11.85 12.52
N ILE A 138 -4.18 -10.65 12.09
CA ILE A 138 -4.69 -10.06 10.85
C ILE A 138 -4.25 -10.87 9.63
N LEU A 139 -2.99 -11.31 9.58
CA LEU A 139 -2.49 -12.15 8.51
C LEU A 139 -3.24 -13.49 8.45
N GLU A 140 -3.55 -14.11 9.60
CA GLU A 140 -4.35 -15.33 9.68
C GLU A 140 -5.77 -15.12 9.14
N VAL A 141 -6.45 -14.04 9.53
CA VAL A 141 -7.79 -13.70 9.00
C VAL A 141 -7.76 -13.57 7.48
N SER A 142 -6.79 -12.82 6.95
CA SER A 142 -6.66 -12.64 5.51
C SER A 142 -6.27 -13.93 4.79
N SER A 143 -5.46 -14.80 5.40
CA SER A 143 -5.11 -16.10 4.80
C SER A 143 -6.34 -16.96 4.49
N GLY A 144 -7.40 -16.82 5.27
CA GLY A 144 -8.67 -17.56 5.09
C GLY A 144 -9.58 -16.99 3.99
N THR A 145 -9.25 -15.87 3.36
CA THR A 145 -10.08 -15.23 2.33
C THR A 145 -9.56 -15.53 0.92
N LYS A 146 -10.39 -15.28 -0.09
CA LYS A 146 -10.02 -15.38 -1.52
C LYS A 146 -9.60 -14.02 -2.11
N SER A 147 -9.03 -13.12 -1.30
CA SER A 147 -8.55 -11.82 -1.77
C SER A 147 -7.19 -11.93 -2.48
N ASN A 148 -6.85 -10.90 -3.26
CA ASN A 148 -5.55 -10.75 -3.93
C ASN A 148 -4.54 -9.98 -3.09
N GLY A 149 -5.00 -9.26 -2.08
CA GLY A 149 -4.12 -8.52 -1.19
C GLY A 149 -4.81 -8.04 0.09
N LEU A 150 -3.99 -7.57 1.01
CA LEU A 150 -4.38 -7.05 2.31
C LEU A 150 -3.84 -5.64 2.49
N LEU A 151 -4.66 -4.74 3.03
CA LEU A 151 -4.23 -3.44 3.56
C LEU A 151 -4.22 -3.47 5.09
N ILE A 152 -3.14 -3.01 5.69
CA ILE A 152 -3.03 -2.68 7.12
C ILE A 152 -2.84 -1.16 7.23
N ASP A 153 -3.79 -0.49 7.90
CA ASP A 153 -3.87 0.97 7.95
C ASP A 153 -4.23 1.51 9.35
N PRO A 154 -3.26 2.00 10.13
CA PRO A 154 -1.82 1.88 9.95
C PRO A 154 -1.21 0.69 10.72
N TYR A 155 0.06 0.37 10.45
CA TYR A 155 0.84 -0.61 11.21
C TYR A 155 0.96 -0.27 12.70
N ASN A 156 1.13 1.00 12.99
CA ASN A 156 1.35 1.51 14.35
C ASN A 156 0.17 1.28 15.30
N SER A 157 -1.00 0.95 14.78
CA SER A 157 -2.19 0.61 15.58
C SER A 157 -2.25 -0.85 16.02
N LEU A 158 -1.35 -1.69 15.52
CA LEU A 158 -1.32 -3.10 15.89
C LEU A 158 -0.81 -3.30 17.31
N LYS A 159 -1.40 -4.28 18.01
CA LYS A 159 -0.89 -4.71 19.30
C LYS A 159 0.48 -5.36 19.13
N GLY A 160 1.40 -5.07 20.04
CA GLY A 160 2.69 -5.76 20.12
C GLY A 160 2.50 -7.27 20.34
N MET A 161 3.34 -8.06 19.70
CA MET A 161 3.33 -9.53 19.80
C MET A 161 4.27 -10.05 20.90
N GLY A 162 5.09 -9.16 21.48
CA GLY A 162 6.10 -9.53 22.48
C GLY A 162 7.25 -10.36 21.90
N LEU A 163 7.53 -10.20 20.61
CA LEU A 163 8.63 -10.86 19.92
C LEU A 163 9.95 -10.08 20.11
N GLY A 164 11.03 -10.79 20.35
CA GLY A 164 12.34 -10.15 20.57
C GLY A 164 12.48 -9.45 21.93
N ASN A 165 13.63 -8.84 22.12
CA ASN A 165 14.00 -8.17 23.40
C ASN A 165 13.62 -6.68 23.42
N ASN A 166 13.25 -6.14 22.28
CA ASN A 166 12.88 -4.72 22.11
C ASN A 166 12.00 -4.52 20.86
N LYS A 167 11.37 -3.35 20.76
CA LYS A 167 10.49 -3.01 19.62
C LYS A 167 11.19 -3.13 18.27
N HIS A 168 12.49 -2.89 18.20
CA HIS A 168 13.24 -2.99 16.95
C HIS A 168 13.34 -4.44 16.43
N GLU A 169 13.62 -5.39 17.31
CA GLU A 169 13.66 -6.82 16.98
C GLU A 169 12.26 -7.33 16.64
N GLU A 170 11.25 -6.93 17.41
CA GLU A 170 9.85 -7.29 17.16
C GLU A 170 9.39 -6.85 15.76
N ASP A 171 9.62 -5.61 15.37
CA ASP A 171 9.25 -5.11 14.04
C ASP A 171 9.99 -5.87 12.92
N TYR A 172 11.22 -6.32 13.18
CA TYR A 172 11.99 -7.12 12.22
C TYR A 172 11.37 -8.49 12.01
N GLU A 173 10.98 -9.17 13.10
CA GLU A 173 10.28 -10.45 13.04
C GLU A 173 8.90 -10.32 12.39
N ILE A 174 8.15 -9.27 12.71
CA ILE A 174 6.85 -9.00 12.08
C ILE A 174 7.01 -8.80 10.56
N CYS A 175 8.03 -8.06 10.12
CA CYS A 175 8.30 -7.93 8.68
C CYS A 175 8.66 -9.27 8.02
N ALA A 176 9.34 -10.17 8.74
CA ALA A 176 9.62 -11.52 8.25
C ALA A 176 8.33 -12.33 8.09
N LEU A 177 7.43 -12.29 9.08
CA LEU A 177 6.11 -12.91 9.00
C LEU A 177 5.26 -12.37 7.84
N MET A 178 5.26 -11.04 7.64
CA MET A 178 4.58 -10.40 6.52
C MET A 178 5.10 -10.90 5.16
N ARG A 179 6.42 -11.07 5.05
CA ARG A 179 7.05 -11.63 3.83
C ARG A 179 6.65 -13.07 3.57
N ILE A 180 6.66 -13.91 4.62
CA ILE A 180 6.23 -15.30 4.54
C ILE A 180 4.76 -15.37 4.12
N PHE A 181 3.89 -14.56 4.73
CA PHE A 181 2.48 -14.46 4.36
C PHE A 181 2.31 -14.17 2.86
N CYS A 182 2.99 -13.16 2.32
CA CYS A 182 2.90 -12.83 0.89
C CYS A 182 3.23 -14.03 0.01
N LYS A 183 4.32 -14.75 0.32
CA LYS A 183 4.76 -15.90 -0.47
C LYS A 183 3.83 -17.11 -0.34
N GLN A 184 3.37 -17.42 0.88
CA GLN A 184 2.54 -18.61 1.13
C GLN A 184 1.11 -18.48 0.63
N THR A 185 0.57 -17.25 0.63
CA THR A 185 -0.81 -16.98 0.21
C THR A 185 -0.92 -16.46 -1.21
N HIS A 186 0.20 -16.14 -1.86
CA HIS A 186 0.26 -15.43 -3.15
C HIS A 186 -0.46 -14.07 -3.15
N LYS A 187 -0.65 -13.48 -1.96
CA LYS A 187 -1.26 -12.16 -1.79
C LYS A 187 -0.20 -11.08 -1.67
N SER A 188 -0.56 -9.86 -2.06
CA SER A 188 0.26 -8.69 -1.75
C SER A 188 -0.22 -8.03 -0.46
N LEU A 189 0.72 -7.52 0.31
CA LEU A 189 0.45 -6.82 1.56
C LEU A 189 0.88 -5.36 1.44
N TYR A 190 -0.08 -4.46 1.63
CA TYR A 190 0.13 -3.02 1.70
C TYR A 190 0.04 -2.55 3.15
N VAL A 191 1.03 -1.81 3.60
CA VAL A 191 1.16 -1.40 4.99
C VAL A 191 1.36 0.10 5.08
N ASN A 192 0.35 0.81 5.54
CA ASN A 192 0.48 2.23 5.88
C ASN A 192 1.24 2.37 7.21
N THR A 193 2.16 3.33 7.25
CA THR A 193 2.97 3.62 8.44
C THR A 193 2.98 5.11 8.75
N HIS A 194 3.21 5.45 10.02
CA HIS A 194 3.46 6.82 10.45
C HIS A 194 4.92 7.23 10.20
N LEU A 195 5.16 8.52 10.27
CA LEU A 195 6.49 9.10 10.20
C LEU A 195 7.06 9.35 11.60
N VAL A 196 8.39 9.36 11.69
CA VAL A 196 9.06 9.86 12.89
C VAL A 196 8.82 11.36 13.07
N THR A 197 8.84 11.83 14.32
CA THR A 197 8.58 13.25 14.65
C THR A 197 9.50 14.21 13.91
N GLU A 198 10.74 13.83 13.64
CA GLU A 198 11.71 14.65 12.92
C GLU A 198 11.29 14.94 11.47
N ALA A 199 10.55 14.02 10.84
CA ALA A 199 10.04 14.22 9.48
C ALA A 199 9.07 15.41 9.40
N ALA A 200 8.26 15.64 10.44
CA ALA A 200 7.34 16.77 10.53
C ALA A 200 8.05 18.13 10.65
N ARG A 201 9.37 18.15 10.85
CA ARG A 201 10.20 19.36 10.90
C ARG A 201 10.92 19.65 9.61
N LYS A 202 10.96 18.70 8.65
CA LYS A 202 11.61 18.87 7.36
C LYS A 202 10.73 19.72 6.45
N LYS A 203 11.10 20.99 6.32
CA LYS A 203 10.42 21.96 5.47
C LYS A 203 11.29 22.37 4.29
N PHE A 204 10.65 22.79 3.21
CA PHE A 204 11.37 23.41 2.10
C PHE A 204 12.15 24.62 2.59
N PRO A 205 13.42 24.75 2.15
CA PRO A 205 14.32 25.83 2.59
C PRO A 205 13.85 27.19 2.10
N LYS A 206 14.48 28.24 2.66
CA LYS A 206 14.32 29.62 2.21
C LYS A 206 14.60 29.71 0.70
N ASP A 207 13.87 30.58 0.03
CA ASP A 207 13.96 30.84 -1.43
C ASP A 207 13.47 29.68 -2.33
N HIS A 208 12.92 28.61 -1.76
CA HIS A 208 12.22 27.56 -2.52
C HIS A 208 10.77 27.99 -2.82
N VAL A 209 10.22 27.61 -3.98
CA VAL A 209 8.82 27.94 -4.37
C VAL A 209 7.79 27.48 -3.33
N ASN A 210 8.08 26.42 -2.58
CA ASN A 210 7.26 25.87 -1.51
C ASN A 210 7.83 26.15 -0.11
N GLU A 211 8.57 27.26 0.06
CA GLU A 211 9.19 27.63 1.33
C GLU A 211 8.24 27.48 2.52
N GLY A 212 8.72 26.87 3.60
CA GLY A 212 7.98 26.69 4.84
C GLY A 212 6.97 25.54 4.85
N HIS A 213 6.60 24.98 3.70
CA HIS A 213 5.79 23.76 3.62
C HIS A 213 6.63 22.50 3.88
N LEU A 214 5.97 21.42 4.33
CA LEU A 214 6.64 20.15 4.57
C LEU A 214 7.20 19.58 3.27
N MET A 215 8.39 18.99 3.36
CA MET A 215 8.99 18.24 2.26
C MET A 215 8.39 16.83 2.15
N PRO A 216 8.38 16.23 0.94
CA PRO A 216 8.02 14.82 0.77
C PRO A 216 8.90 13.92 1.64
N PRO A 217 8.31 12.97 2.40
CA PRO A 217 9.11 12.10 3.25
C PRO A 217 9.95 11.10 2.44
N GLU A 218 11.08 10.72 3.03
CA GLU A 218 11.94 9.65 2.53
C GLU A 218 11.61 8.32 3.23
N LYS A 219 12.14 7.22 2.72
CA LYS A 219 11.95 5.88 3.33
C LYS A 219 12.43 5.84 4.79
N ALA A 220 13.52 6.52 5.09
CA ALA A 220 14.12 6.58 6.43
C ALA A 220 13.28 7.36 7.44
N ASP A 221 12.35 8.19 6.96
CA ASP A 221 11.47 8.99 7.82
C ASP A 221 10.31 8.18 8.43
N THR A 222 10.19 6.91 8.09
CA THR A 222 9.15 6.01 8.61
C THR A 222 9.41 5.68 10.07
N GLU A 223 8.38 5.71 10.92
CA GLU A 223 8.46 5.20 12.28
C GLU A 223 8.81 3.71 12.24
N GLY A 224 9.88 3.34 12.97
CA GLY A 224 10.50 2.04 12.80
C GLY A 224 11.70 2.04 11.85
N GLY A 225 11.86 3.11 11.03
CA GLY A 225 13.10 3.43 10.33
C GLY A 225 13.45 2.52 9.16
N GLN A 226 14.73 2.41 8.90
CA GLN A 226 15.31 1.74 7.73
C GLN A 226 14.93 0.26 7.58
N LYS A 227 14.52 -0.43 8.66
CA LYS A 227 14.13 -1.86 8.61
C LYS A 227 12.93 -2.13 7.70
N PHE A 228 11.91 -1.26 7.72
CA PHE A 228 10.77 -1.37 6.80
C PHE A 228 11.21 -1.17 5.36
N ALA A 229 12.05 -0.15 5.11
CA ALA A 229 12.60 0.10 3.79
C ALA A 229 13.44 -1.07 3.28
N ASN A 230 14.22 -1.71 4.15
CA ASN A 230 15.06 -2.86 3.77
C ASN A 230 14.22 -4.10 3.43
N ARG A 231 13.16 -4.34 4.17
CA ARG A 231 12.29 -5.52 4.01
C ARG A 231 11.22 -5.36 2.93
N ALA A 232 10.83 -4.15 2.60
CA ALA A 232 9.88 -3.86 1.52
C ALA A 232 10.36 -4.41 0.17
N ASP A 233 9.43 -4.87 -0.65
CA ASP A 233 9.67 -5.02 -2.07
C ASP A 233 9.53 -3.67 -2.76
N ASP A 234 8.42 -3.00 -2.54
CA ASP A 234 8.17 -1.67 -3.04
C ASP A 234 7.91 -0.71 -1.87
N PHE A 235 8.29 0.54 -2.04
CA PHE A 235 8.09 1.58 -1.03
C PHE A 235 7.56 2.85 -1.70
N ILE A 236 6.46 3.37 -1.17
CA ILE A 236 5.74 4.52 -1.71
C ILE A 236 5.64 5.60 -0.63
N SER A 237 5.95 6.84 -0.98
CA SER A 237 5.70 8.00 -0.12
C SER A 237 4.58 8.85 -0.71
N ILE A 238 3.56 9.12 0.10
CA ILE A 238 2.45 10.01 -0.27
C ILE A 238 2.69 11.38 0.36
N HIS A 239 2.64 12.40 -0.46
CA HIS A 239 2.83 13.77 -0.02
C HIS A 239 1.73 14.69 -0.55
N ARG A 240 1.34 15.66 0.26
CA ARG A 240 0.42 16.73 -0.10
C ARG A 240 0.66 17.92 0.81
N MET A 241 0.78 19.09 0.23
CA MET A 241 0.90 20.34 0.98
C MET A 241 -0.50 20.83 1.39
N THR A 242 -1.10 20.19 2.38
CA THR A 242 -2.51 20.40 2.81
C THR A 242 -2.85 21.85 3.18
N GLN A 243 -1.86 22.65 3.55
CA GLN A 243 -2.01 24.06 3.92
C GLN A 243 -1.55 25.02 2.81
N HIS A 244 -1.22 24.51 1.61
CA HIS A 244 -0.82 25.37 0.50
C HIS A 244 -2.04 26.08 -0.11
N PRO A 245 -1.98 27.38 -0.42
CA PRO A 245 -3.15 28.14 -0.88
C PRO A 245 -3.77 27.65 -2.18
N THR A 246 -2.98 27.03 -3.07
CA THR A 246 -3.44 26.57 -4.39
C THR A 246 -3.18 25.08 -4.66
N ALA A 247 -2.17 24.47 -4.03
CA ALA A 247 -1.79 23.07 -4.26
C ALA A 247 -2.31 22.11 -3.16
N PHE A 248 -3.24 22.54 -2.31
CA PHE A 248 -3.76 21.74 -1.20
C PHE A 248 -4.46 20.44 -1.62
N ASN A 249 -4.94 20.35 -2.86
CA ASN A 249 -5.60 19.16 -3.42
C ASN A 249 -4.70 18.31 -4.33
N VAL A 250 -3.42 18.70 -4.49
CA VAL A 250 -2.45 17.96 -5.29
C VAL A 250 -1.76 16.93 -4.41
N THR A 251 -1.90 15.66 -4.77
CA THR A 251 -1.23 14.53 -4.10
C THR A 251 -0.07 14.07 -4.96
N GLU A 252 1.11 14.10 -4.41
CA GLU A 252 2.33 13.56 -4.99
C GLU A 252 2.54 12.13 -4.51
N VAL A 253 2.80 11.23 -5.44
CA VAL A 253 3.12 9.83 -5.16
C VAL A 253 4.54 9.55 -5.61
N HIS A 254 5.42 9.36 -4.65
CA HIS A 254 6.83 9.08 -4.86
C HIS A 254 7.07 7.58 -4.71
N VAL A 255 7.35 6.90 -5.79
CA VAL A 255 7.79 5.50 -5.74
C VAL A 255 9.27 5.48 -5.39
N ARG A 256 9.57 5.13 -4.13
CA ARG A 256 10.93 5.23 -3.53
C ARG A 256 11.76 3.97 -3.68
N LYS A 257 11.11 2.82 -3.89
CA LYS A 257 11.77 1.53 -4.08
C LYS A 257 10.90 0.63 -4.94
N VAL A 258 11.52 -0.06 -5.87
CA VAL A 258 10.96 -1.18 -6.63
C VAL A 258 12.02 -2.27 -6.69
N LYS A 259 11.73 -3.44 -6.14
CA LYS A 259 12.68 -4.56 -6.10
C LYS A 259 12.74 -5.30 -7.45
N GLU A 260 11.59 -5.57 -8.04
CA GLU A 260 11.46 -6.31 -9.30
C GLU A 260 11.17 -5.36 -10.46
N THR A 261 12.20 -4.69 -10.96
CA THR A 261 12.05 -3.66 -12.00
C THR A 261 11.57 -4.22 -13.34
N LEU A 262 11.85 -5.48 -13.65
CA LEU A 262 11.40 -6.11 -14.91
C LEU A 262 9.87 -6.22 -14.99
N THR A 263 9.22 -6.46 -13.86
CA THR A 263 7.77 -6.65 -13.79
C THR A 263 7.03 -5.54 -13.03
N GLY A 264 7.72 -4.79 -12.17
CA GLY A 264 7.11 -3.86 -11.23
C GLY A 264 7.16 -2.39 -11.58
N GLY A 265 7.99 -2.01 -12.52
CA GLY A 265 8.20 -0.61 -12.84
C GLY A 265 9.53 -0.07 -12.32
N SER A 266 9.60 1.23 -12.13
CA SER A 266 10.80 1.94 -11.69
C SER A 266 10.47 2.97 -10.59
N VAL A 267 11.48 3.40 -9.86
CA VAL A 267 11.33 4.52 -8.93
C VAL A 267 11.00 5.80 -9.70
N THR A 268 10.22 6.69 -9.10
CA THR A 268 10.01 8.03 -9.68
C THR A 268 11.27 8.88 -9.52
N PRO A 269 11.56 9.78 -10.46
CA PRO A 269 12.57 10.80 -10.24
C PRO A 269 12.21 11.66 -9.02
N ARG A 270 13.23 12.18 -8.33
CA ARG A 270 13.01 12.94 -7.09
C ARG A 270 12.14 14.18 -7.31
N GLU A 271 12.41 14.90 -8.40
CA GLU A 271 11.74 16.16 -8.76
C GLU A 271 10.53 15.96 -9.69
N ALA A 272 10.17 14.70 -10.00
CA ALA A 272 9.06 14.36 -10.87
C ALA A 272 8.25 13.18 -10.30
N PRO A 273 7.56 13.37 -9.16
CA PRO A 273 6.64 12.38 -8.63
C PRO A 273 5.42 12.22 -9.56
N LEU A 274 4.65 11.16 -9.34
CA LEU A 274 3.34 11.04 -9.96
C LEU A 274 2.37 12.01 -9.30
N ILE A 275 1.59 12.71 -10.10
CA ILE A 275 0.65 13.74 -9.64
C ILE A 275 -0.78 13.24 -9.77
N PHE A 276 -1.51 13.29 -8.66
CA PHE A 276 -2.93 13.00 -8.61
C PHE A 276 -3.67 14.20 -8.01
N THR A 277 -4.75 14.62 -8.66
CA THR A 277 -5.59 15.68 -8.14
C THR A 277 -6.76 15.07 -7.39
N MET A 278 -6.89 15.40 -6.11
CA MET A 278 -8.03 14.98 -5.31
C MET A 278 -9.26 15.80 -5.72
N GLN A 279 -10.33 15.10 -6.10
CA GLN A 279 -11.62 15.74 -6.31
C GLN A 279 -12.24 16.07 -4.95
N ASP A 280 -12.72 17.32 -4.82
CA ASP A 280 -13.49 17.72 -3.65
C ASP A 280 -14.95 17.29 -3.82
N TYR A 281 -15.30 16.14 -3.26
CA TYR A 281 -16.67 15.65 -3.25
C TYR A 281 -17.58 16.38 -2.24
N CYS A 282 -17.03 17.35 -1.49
CA CYS A 282 -17.80 18.11 -0.50
C CYS A 282 -18.45 19.41 -1.06
N LYS A 283 -18.26 19.71 -2.34
CA LYS A 283 -18.88 20.88 -2.99
C LYS A 283 -20.04 20.52 -3.89
#